data_bb23ac93a28b019847f1d34f40dcbb5c
#
_entry.id   bb23ac93a28b019847f1d34f40dcbb5c
#
_cell.length_a   1.000
_cell.length_b   1.000
_cell.length_c   1.000
_cell.angle_alpha   90.00
_cell.angle_beta   90.00
_cell.angle_gamma   90.00
#
_symmetry.space_group_name_H-M   'P 1'
#
loop_
_entity.id
_entity.type
_entity.pdbx_description
1 polymer ?
#
loop_
_entity_poly.entity_id
_entity_poly.type
_entity_poly.pdbx_seq_one_letter_code
_entity_poly.pdbx_strand_id
1 'polypeptide(L)'
;RAIRSNIEFATKVLPGLDCTKSVVSMLPSAHMYGLMFELLYELSVGAHVHFLSRVPSPKIIMNALAEVKPSVVIAVPLVIEKIYKSKVKPVLEKEGIRFLMKLPVLNQVVLNKVKTELINAFGGEFYEVIVGGAAFNTEVEAFFKRMGFPFTVGYGMTECAPIIAYDD
;
A
#
# COMPACT_ATOMS: atom_id res chain seq x y z
N ARG A 1 -22.40 -13.39 -6.72
CA ARG A 1 -22.84 -11.96 -6.68
C ARG A 1 -21.82 -11.10 -5.95
N ALA A 2 -21.38 -11.44 -4.75
CA ALA A 2 -20.45 -10.64 -3.94
C ALA A 2 -19.13 -10.30 -4.67
N ILE A 3 -18.43 -11.28 -5.29
CA ILE A 3 -17.22 -11.05 -6.07
C ILE A 3 -17.43 -9.99 -7.16
N ARG A 4 -18.51 -10.12 -7.96
CA ARG A 4 -18.82 -9.15 -9.01
C ARG A 4 -19.06 -7.76 -8.46
N SER A 5 -19.80 -7.64 -7.35
CA SER A 5 -20.04 -6.36 -6.67
C SER A 5 -18.72 -5.71 -6.19
N ASN A 6 -17.78 -6.51 -5.67
CA ASN A 6 -16.46 -6.02 -5.26
C ASN A 6 -15.62 -5.55 -6.46
N ILE A 7 -15.68 -6.26 -7.62
CA ILE A 7 -15.02 -5.82 -8.86
C ILE A 7 -15.59 -4.49 -9.33
N GLU A 8 -16.94 -4.38 -9.40
CA GLU A 8 -17.61 -3.14 -9.80
C GLU A 8 -17.29 -1.97 -8.86
N PHE A 9 -17.16 -2.23 -7.57
CA PHE A 9 -16.71 -1.25 -6.58
C PHE A 9 -15.25 -0.86 -6.82
N ALA A 10 -14.35 -1.84 -6.92
CA ALA A 10 -12.92 -1.60 -7.15
C ALA A 10 -12.68 -0.76 -8.43
N THR A 11 -13.40 -1.05 -9.51
CA THR A 11 -13.32 -0.28 -10.76
C THR A 11 -13.73 1.20 -10.57
N LYS A 12 -14.59 1.50 -9.61
CA LYS A 12 -14.99 2.89 -9.32
C LYS A 12 -13.97 3.63 -8.46
N VAL A 13 -13.39 2.95 -7.46
CA VAL A 13 -12.47 3.58 -6.50
C VAL A 13 -11.02 3.53 -6.95
N LEU A 14 -10.68 2.67 -7.90
CA LEU A 14 -9.34 2.52 -8.48
C LEU A 14 -9.34 2.73 -10.02
N PRO A 15 -9.82 3.89 -10.51
CA PRO A 15 -10.02 4.10 -11.95
C PRO A 15 -8.71 4.16 -12.75
N GLY A 16 -7.57 4.24 -12.09
CA GLY A 16 -6.25 4.31 -12.73
C GLY A 16 -5.64 2.95 -13.12
N LEU A 17 -6.31 1.82 -12.83
CA LEU A 17 -5.81 0.50 -13.17
C LEU A 17 -6.45 0.01 -14.48
N ASP A 18 -5.62 -0.31 -15.47
CA ASP A 18 -6.01 -0.79 -16.80
C ASP A 18 -4.98 -1.77 -17.38
N CYS A 19 -5.17 -2.19 -18.64
CA CYS A 19 -4.29 -3.14 -19.32
C CYS A 19 -2.85 -2.64 -19.60
N THR A 20 -2.54 -1.39 -19.35
CA THR A 20 -1.18 -0.84 -19.46
C THR A 20 -0.43 -0.84 -18.11
N LYS A 21 -1.10 -1.21 -17.04
CA LYS A 21 -0.63 -1.12 -15.66
C LYS A 21 -0.17 -2.46 -15.12
N SER A 22 0.72 -2.40 -14.14
CA SER A 22 1.25 -3.56 -13.44
C SER A 22 0.93 -3.51 -11.96
N VAL A 23 0.74 -4.70 -11.37
CA VAL A 23 0.61 -4.90 -9.93
C VAL A 23 1.50 -6.04 -9.48
N VAL A 24 1.89 -6.05 -8.20
CA VAL A 24 2.66 -7.14 -7.59
C VAL A 24 1.75 -7.91 -6.66
N SER A 25 1.52 -9.18 -6.95
CA SER A 25 0.80 -10.10 -6.05
C SER A 25 1.75 -10.60 -4.97
N MET A 26 1.51 -10.19 -3.73
CA MET A 26 2.33 -10.52 -2.57
C MET A 26 1.56 -11.20 -1.44
N LEU A 27 0.24 -11.20 -1.52
CA LEU A 27 -0.65 -11.84 -0.55
C LEU A 27 -0.97 -13.28 -0.97
N PRO A 28 -1.29 -14.17 -0.02
CA PRO A 28 -1.74 -15.52 -0.38
C PRO A 28 -3.04 -15.48 -1.20
N SER A 29 -3.03 -16.03 -2.41
CA SER A 29 -4.23 -16.11 -3.27
C SER A 29 -5.30 -17.07 -2.73
N ALA A 30 -4.98 -17.89 -1.72
CA ALA A 30 -5.96 -18.65 -0.97
C ALA A 30 -6.78 -17.81 0.03
N HIS A 31 -6.32 -16.60 0.35
CA HIS A 31 -7.04 -15.65 1.20
C HIS A 31 -7.89 -14.71 0.32
N MET A 32 -9.14 -14.45 0.72
CA MET A 32 -10.10 -13.70 -0.11
C MET A 32 -9.59 -12.29 -0.49
N TYR A 33 -8.85 -11.63 0.39
CA TYR A 33 -8.27 -10.32 0.11
C TYR A 33 -7.24 -10.37 -1.04
N GLY A 34 -6.29 -11.31 -1.00
CA GLY A 34 -5.33 -11.50 -2.09
C GLY A 34 -5.99 -12.01 -3.37
N LEU A 35 -6.90 -13.00 -3.27
CA LEU A 35 -7.64 -13.50 -4.42
C LEU A 35 -8.40 -12.38 -5.14
N MET A 36 -9.09 -11.53 -4.38
CA MET A 36 -9.96 -10.49 -4.94
C MET A 36 -9.18 -9.33 -5.54
N PHE A 37 -8.23 -8.76 -4.76
CA PHE A 37 -7.57 -7.49 -5.08
C PHE A 37 -6.13 -7.61 -5.61
N GLU A 38 -5.60 -8.82 -5.78
CA GLU A 38 -4.32 -9.05 -6.46
C GLU A 38 -4.45 -10.04 -7.64
N LEU A 39 -5.67 -10.51 -7.93
CA LEU A 39 -5.90 -11.42 -9.04
C LEU A 39 -7.19 -11.13 -9.80
N LEU A 40 -8.37 -11.32 -9.16
CA LEU A 40 -9.64 -11.26 -9.90
C LEU A 40 -9.98 -9.86 -10.44
N TYR A 41 -9.74 -8.84 -9.62
CA TYR A 41 -9.94 -7.46 -10.04
C TYR A 41 -8.96 -7.07 -11.16
N GLU A 42 -7.66 -7.31 -10.97
CA GLU A 42 -6.62 -7.00 -11.94
C GLU A 42 -6.88 -7.69 -13.28
N LEU A 43 -7.22 -8.98 -13.27
CA LEU A 43 -7.58 -9.71 -14.50
C LEU A 43 -8.84 -9.13 -15.16
N SER A 44 -9.80 -8.65 -14.38
CA SER A 44 -11.04 -8.07 -14.91
C SER A 44 -10.81 -6.75 -15.67
N VAL A 45 -9.79 -5.99 -15.29
CA VAL A 45 -9.38 -4.74 -15.96
C VAL A 45 -8.23 -4.93 -16.95
N GLY A 46 -7.70 -6.16 -17.06
CA GLY A 46 -6.63 -6.53 -17.98
C GLY A 46 -5.23 -6.14 -17.52
N ALA A 47 -5.04 -5.78 -16.26
CA ALA A 47 -3.74 -5.39 -15.72
C ALA A 47 -2.75 -6.56 -15.67
N HIS A 48 -1.45 -6.24 -15.71
CA HIS A 48 -0.38 -7.23 -15.62
C HIS A 48 -0.11 -7.60 -14.17
N VAL A 49 -0.33 -8.87 -13.80
CA VAL A 49 -0.09 -9.38 -12.44
C VAL A 49 1.27 -10.07 -12.36
N HIS A 50 2.15 -9.55 -11.52
CA HIS A 50 3.48 -10.10 -11.25
C HIS A 50 3.47 -10.88 -9.94
N PHE A 51 3.62 -12.20 -10.00
CA PHE A 51 3.67 -13.06 -8.82
C PHE A 51 5.08 -13.16 -8.26
N LEU A 52 5.21 -13.08 -6.93
CA LEU A 52 6.48 -13.33 -6.26
C LEU A 52 6.84 -14.80 -6.36
N SER A 53 8.05 -15.09 -6.85
CA SER A 53 8.60 -16.46 -6.96
C SER A 53 9.11 -17.04 -5.62
N ARG A 54 9.14 -16.23 -4.56
CA ARG A 54 9.67 -16.56 -3.23
C ARG A 54 8.71 -16.14 -2.14
N VAL A 55 8.86 -16.74 -0.96
CA VAL A 55 8.09 -16.34 0.23
C VAL A 55 8.26 -14.84 0.50
N PRO A 56 7.16 -14.08 0.61
CA PRO A 56 7.21 -12.64 0.83
C PRO A 56 7.99 -12.27 2.11
N SER A 57 9.06 -11.51 1.94
CA SER A 57 9.76 -10.83 3.02
C SER A 57 9.86 -9.34 2.68
N PRO A 58 10.05 -8.43 3.64
CA PRO A 58 10.13 -7.01 3.34
C PRO A 58 11.17 -6.67 2.25
N LYS A 59 12.31 -7.35 2.24
CA LYS A 59 13.36 -7.16 1.23
C LYS A 59 12.91 -7.64 -0.15
N ILE A 60 12.29 -8.81 -0.24
CA ILE A 60 11.79 -9.38 -1.52
C ILE A 60 10.68 -8.51 -2.07
N ILE A 61 9.73 -8.09 -1.22
CA ILE A 61 8.65 -7.19 -1.60
C ILE A 61 9.20 -5.87 -2.15
N MET A 62 10.10 -5.21 -1.42
CA MET A 62 10.67 -3.94 -1.86
C MET A 62 11.45 -4.05 -3.18
N ASN A 63 12.18 -5.16 -3.39
CA ASN A 63 12.89 -5.39 -4.66
C ASN A 63 11.88 -5.56 -5.81
N ALA A 64 10.81 -6.34 -5.60
CA ALA A 64 9.77 -6.53 -6.62
C ALA A 64 9.03 -5.22 -6.93
N LEU A 65 8.70 -4.43 -5.91
CA LEU A 65 8.06 -3.12 -6.10
C LEU A 65 8.96 -2.15 -6.88
N ALA A 66 10.27 -2.14 -6.59
CA ALA A 66 11.25 -1.30 -7.31
C ALA A 66 11.44 -1.74 -8.77
N GLU A 67 11.35 -3.04 -9.07
CA GLU A 67 11.51 -3.60 -10.41
C GLU A 67 10.24 -3.42 -11.25
N VAL A 68 9.08 -3.77 -10.70
CA VAL A 68 7.78 -3.77 -11.39
C VAL A 68 7.20 -2.36 -11.46
N LYS A 69 7.43 -1.52 -10.45
CA LYS A 69 6.84 -0.17 -10.30
C LYS A 69 5.32 -0.19 -10.45
N PRO A 70 4.62 -0.90 -9.55
CA PRO A 70 3.19 -1.12 -9.68
C PRO A 70 2.40 0.19 -9.58
N SER A 71 1.24 0.23 -10.22
CA SER A 71 0.34 1.39 -10.16
C SER A 71 -0.50 1.45 -8.89
N VAL A 72 -0.80 0.28 -8.32
CA VAL A 72 -1.47 0.12 -7.02
C VAL A 72 -0.70 -0.92 -6.20
N VAL A 73 -0.60 -0.70 -4.90
CA VAL A 73 0.01 -1.65 -3.97
C VAL A 73 -1.05 -2.14 -3.00
N ILE A 74 -1.32 -3.44 -3.03
CA ILE A 74 -2.23 -4.11 -2.09
C ILE A 74 -1.39 -4.70 -0.96
N ALA A 75 -1.62 -4.30 0.28
CA ALA A 75 -0.76 -4.69 1.38
C ALA A 75 -1.54 -5.00 2.67
N VAL A 76 -0.92 -5.78 3.54
CA VAL A 76 -1.39 -5.93 4.92
C VAL A 76 -0.62 -4.98 5.85
N PRO A 77 -1.22 -4.54 6.97
CA PRO A 77 -0.59 -3.61 7.93
C PRO A 77 0.83 -4.01 8.33
N LEU A 78 1.06 -5.29 8.59
CA LEU A 78 2.36 -5.81 9.01
C LEU A 78 3.50 -5.48 8.02
N VAL A 79 3.24 -5.51 6.71
CA VAL A 79 4.24 -5.18 5.68
C VAL A 79 4.56 -3.69 5.75
N ILE A 80 3.54 -2.85 5.77
CA ILE A 80 3.68 -1.39 5.85
C ILE A 80 4.41 -0.96 7.13
N GLU A 81 4.02 -1.52 8.27
CA GLU A 81 4.65 -1.24 9.56
C GLU A 81 6.13 -1.67 9.61
N LYS A 82 6.48 -2.80 9.00
CA LYS A 82 7.88 -3.23 8.89
C LYS A 82 8.70 -2.28 8.02
N ILE A 83 8.13 -1.81 6.90
CA ILE A 83 8.78 -0.82 6.04
C ILE A 83 8.95 0.50 6.81
N TYR A 84 7.89 0.97 7.50
CA TYR A 84 7.95 2.15 8.35
C TYR A 84 9.06 2.03 9.41
N LYS A 85 9.09 0.94 10.18
CA LYS A 85 10.10 0.68 11.22
C LYS A 85 11.52 0.62 10.68
N SER A 86 11.72 0.07 9.46
CA SER A 86 13.04 -0.10 8.87
C SER A 86 13.56 1.13 8.11
N LYS A 87 12.69 1.90 7.50
CA LYS A 87 13.08 3.02 6.62
C LYS A 87 12.80 4.40 7.23
N VAL A 88 11.64 4.56 7.87
CA VAL A 88 11.18 5.87 8.34
C VAL A 88 11.64 6.15 9.77
N LYS A 89 11.37 5.24 10.67
CA LYS A 89 11.65 5.42 12.10
C LYS A 89 13.12 5.77 12.40
N PRO A 90 14.15 5.09 11.83
CA PRO A 90 15.53 5.43 12.10
C PRO A 90 15.95 6.83 11.59
N VAL A 91 15.26 7.35 10.56
CA VAL A 91 15.50 8.71 10.08
C VAL A 91 14.91 9.72 11.05
N LEU A 92 13.70 9.50 11.53
CA LEU A 92 13.00 10.39 12.49
C LEU A 92 13.67 10.43 13.87
N GLU A 93 14.34 9.35 14.27
CA GLU A 93 15.01 9.24 15.57
C GLU A 93 16.38 9.97 15.64
N LYS A 94 16.93 10.42 14.51
CA LYS A 94 18.16 11.22 14.49
C LYS A 94 17.93 12.56 15.22
N GLU A 95 18.82 12.92 16.17
CA GLU A 95 18.66 14.12 16.99
C GLU A 95 18.42 15.41 16.20
N GLY A 96 19.19 15.63 15.12
CA GLY A 96 18.98 16.77 14.23
C GLY A 96 17.61 16.80 13.57
N ILE A 97 17.09 15.62 13.14
CA ILE A 97 15.76 15.52 12.54
C ILE A 97 14.66 15.73 13.60
N ARG A 98 14.83 15.19 14.81
CA ARG A 98 13.89 15.43 15.93
C ARG A 98 13.79 16.92 16.28
N PHE A 99 14.90 17.65 16.21
CA PHE A 99 14.89 19.10 16.40
C PHE A 99 14.15 19.82 15.27
N LEU A 100 14.44 19.48 14.00
CA LEU A 100 13.76 20.05 12.83
C LEU A 100 12.26 19.80 12.82
N MET A 101 11.83 18.63 13.32
CA MET A 101 10.41 18.26 13.42
C MET A 101 9.61 19.13 14.42
N LYS A 102 10.28 19.85 15.32
CA LYS A 102 9.64 20.81 16.27
C LYS A 102 9.38 22.17 15.63
N LEU A 103 10.02 22.47 14.52
CA LEU A 103 9.90 23.77 13.83
C LEU A 103 8.85 23.67 12.72
N PRO A 104 7.77 24.49 12.70
CA PRO A 104 6.62 24.30 11.82
C PRO A 104 6.96 24.20 10.32
N VAL A 105 7.85 25.07 9.82
CA VAL A 105 8.23 25.08 8.40
C VAL A 105 9.18 23.91 8.07
N LEU A 106 10.17 23.66 8.91
CA LEU A 106 11.16 22.60 8.69
C LEU A 106 10.57 21.20 8.86
N ASN A 107 9.57 21.05 9.73
CA ASN A 107 8.79 19.83 9.85
C ASN A 107 8.21 19.38 8.50
N GLN A 108 7.56 20.29 7.76
CA GLN A 108 6.98 19.95 6.46
C GLN A 108 8.04 19.52 5.43
N VAL A 109 9.21 20.14 5.46
CA VAL A 109 10.35 19.74 4.59
C VAL A 109 10.80 18.32 4.92
N VAL A 110 10.94 17.99 6.21
CA VAL A 110 11.30 16.63 6.66
C VAL A 110 10.23 15.62 6.23
N LEU A 111 8.95 15.92 6.48
CA LEU A 111 7.84 15.04 6.09
C LEU A 111 7.81 14.79 4.59
N ASN A 112 7.99 15.82 3.77
CA ASN A 112 8.03 15.69 2.32
C ASN A 112 9.20 14.82 1.85
N LYS A 113 10.38 14.98 2.46
CA LYS A 113 11.53 14.13 2.15
C LYS A 113 11.28 12.67 2.52
N VAL A 114 10.74 12.40 3.71
CA VAL A 114 10.38 11.06 4.16
C VAL A 114 9.31 10.45 3.25
N LYS A 115 8.30 11.23 2.85
CA LYS A 115 7.28 10.82 1.89
C LYS A 115 7.90 10.39 0.57
N THR A 116 8.79 11.21 -0.01
CA THR A 116 9.45 10.91 -1.29
C THR A 116 10.29 9.62 -1.19
N GLU A 117 11.07 9.46 -0.13
CA GLU A 117 11.86 8.24 0.12
C GLU A 117 10.96 7.00 0.23
N LEU A 118 9.81 7.14 0.91
CA LEU A 118 8.87 6.04 1.06
C LEU A 118 8.17 5.72 -0.27
N ILE A 119 7.75 6.73 -1.04
CA ILE A 119 7.19 6.54 -2.39
C ILE A 119 8.19 5.80 -3.28
N ASN A 120 9.46 6.20 -3.29
CA ASN A 120 10.50 5.53 -4.06
C ASN A 120 10.72 4.08 -3.61
N ALA A 121 10.60 3.80 -2.30
CA ALA A 121 10.70 2.45 -1.77
C ALA A 121 9.56 1.52 -2.22
N PHE A 122 8.42 2.08 -2.60
CA PHE A 122 7.29 1.36 -3.19
C PHE A 122 7.28 1.35 -4.72
N GLY A 123 8.38 1.73 -5.38
CA GLY A 123 8.54 1.72 -6.83
C GLY A 123 8.35 3.08 -7.51
N GLY A 124 7.83 4.08 -6.81
CA GLY A 124 7.79 5.48 -7.24
C GLY A 124 6.62 5.86 -8.17
N GLU A 125 5.91 4.89 -8.74
CA GLU A 125 4.91 5.12 -9.80
C GLU A 125 3.46 4.78 -9.38
N PHE A 126 3.25 4.28 -8.16
CA PHE A 126 1.90 3.98 -7.67
C PHE A 126 1.13 5.26 -7.34
N TYR A 127 -0.16 5.23 -7.54
CA TYR A 127 -1.05 6.29 -7.11
C TYR A 127 -1.70 6.03 -5.75
N GLU A 128 -1.77 4.76 -5.31
CA GLU A 128 -2.37 4.40 -4.03
C GLU A 128 -1.83 3.09 -3.44
N VAL A 129 -1.77 3.04 -2.10
CA VAL A 129 -1.52 1.83 -1.31
C VAL A 129 -2.79 1.46 -0.55
N ILE A 130 -3.35 0.28 -0.82
CA ILE A 130 -4.53 -0.21 -0.11
C ILE A 130 -4.06 -1.11 1.03
N VAL A 131 -4.45 -0.76 2.24
CA VAL A 131 -4.08 -1.48 3.46
C VAL A 131 -5.31 -2.18 4.03
N GLY A 132 -5.27 -3.50 4.13
CA GLY A 132 -6.41 -4.28 4.61
C GLY A 132 -6.01 -5.61 5.24
N GLY A 133 -7.01 -6.38 5.67
CA GLY A 133 -6.84 -7.73 6.22
C GLY A 133 -6.52 -7.81 7.71
N ALA A 134 -6.16 -6.70 8.36
CA ALA A 134 -5.94 -6.58 9.80
C ALA A 134 -6.06 -5.13 10.25
N ALA A 135 -6.15 -4.90 11.57
CA ALA A 135 -6.12 -3.55 12.12
C ALA A 135 -4.77 -2.85 11.84
N PHE A 136 -4.83 -1.63 11.32
CA PHE A 136 -3.64 -0.83 11.07
C PHE A 136 -3.22 -0.12 12.36
N ASN A 137 -1.92 -0.05 12.61
CA ASN A 137 -1.39 0.64 13.78
C ASN A 137 -1.72 2.13 13.71
N THR A 138 -2.43 2.65 14.71
CA THR A 138 -2.95 4.02 14.73
C THR A 138 -1.86 5.09 14.70
N GLU A 139 -0.68 4.83 15.28
CA GLU A 139 0.46 5.76 15.24
C GLU A 139 1.03 5.86 13.82
N VAL A 140 1.19 4.72 13.13
CA VAL A 140 1.70 4.66 11.75
C VAL A 140 0.68 5.28 10.79
N GLU A 141 -0.60 4.98 10.97
CA GLU A 141 -1.69 5.55 10.18
C GLU A 141 -1.74 7.09 10.32
N ALA A 142 -1.73 7.60 11.55
CA ALA A 142 -1.71 9.04 11.83
C ALA A 142 -0.47 9.72 11.22
N PHE A 143 0.68 9.06 11.27
CA PHE A 143 1.90 9.58 10.65
C PHE A 143 1.77 9.64 9.12
N PHE A 144 1.21 8.61 8.48
CA PHE A 144 1.00 8.58 7.02
C PHE A 144 -0.01 9.64 6.58
N LYS A 145 -1.12 9.79 7.31
CA LYS A 145 -2.10 10.89 7.09
C LYS A 145 -1.44 12.26 7.20
N ARG A 146 -0.62 12.47 8.24
CA ARG A 146 0.09 13.75 8.47
C ARG A 146 1.07 14.11 7.35
N MET A 147 1.77 13.16 6.76
CA MET A 147 2.69 13.44 5.64
C MET A 147 2.00 13.41 4.27
N GLY A 148 0.68 13.15 4.22
CA GLY A 148 -0.09 13.03 2.99
C GLY A 148 0.41 11.89 2.08
N PHE A 149 0.76 10.75 2.66
CA PHE A 149 1.11 9.53 1.89
C PHE A 149 -0.17 8.98 1.23
N PRO A 150 -0.14 8.58 -0.04
CA PRO A 150 -1.32 8.07 -0.72
C PRO A 150 -1.64 6.64 -0.26
N PHE A 151 -2.54 6.50 0.68
CA PHE A 151 -3.01 5.20 1.16
C PHE A 151 -4.46 5.28 1.62
N THR A 152 -5.13 4.16 1.52
CA THR A 152 -6.51 3.96 2.01
C THR A 152 -6.59 2.69 2.83
N VAL A 153 -7.42 2.70 3.87
CA VAL A 153 -7.66 1.53 4.72
C VAL A 153 -8.97 0.87 4.31
N GLY A 154 -8.88 -0.40 3.91
CA GLY A 154 -10.03 -1.24 3.59
C GLY A 154 -10.40 -2.17 4.75
N TYR A 155 -11.67 -2.22 5.11
CA TYR A 155 -12.23 -3.18 6.04
C TYR A 155 -13.09 -4.21 5.32
N GLY A 156 -12.91 -5.48 5.65
CA GLY A 156 -13.67 -6.56 5.03
C GLY A 156 -13.60 -7.88 5.78
N MET A 157 -14.36 -8.84 5.29
CA MET A 157 -14.39 -10.22 5.78
C MET A 157 -14.62 -11.19 4.62
N THR A 158 -14.18 -12.44 4.78
CA THR A 158 -14.23 -13.47 3.73
C THR A 158 -15.65 -13.65 3.16
N GLU A 159 -16.66 -13.61 4.01
CA GLU A 159 -18.08 -13.79 3.65
C GLU A 159 -18.61 -12.68 2.74
N CYS A 160 -17.96 -11.51 2.71
CA CYS A 160 -18.34 -10.36 1.88
C CYS A 160 -17.54 -10.24 0.57
N ALA A 161 -16.56 -11.11 0.33
CA ALA A 161 -15.72 -11.25 -0.87
C ALA A 161 -14.84 -10.03 -1.26
N PRO A 162 -14.05 -9.41 -0.42
CA PRO A 162 -14.13 -9.29 1.03
C PRO A 162 -14.64 -7.94 1.53
N ILE A 163 -14.66 -6.85 0.65
CA ILE A 163 -14.79 -5.45 1.09
C ILE A 163 -16.18 -5.13 1.66
N ILE A 164 -16.18 -4.42 2.79
CA ILE A 164 -17.38 -3.89 3.44
C ILE A 164 -17.30 -2.37 3.51
N ALA A 165 -16.14 -1.83 3.87
CA ALA A 165 -15.91 -0.40 4.00
C ALA A 165 -14.53 -0.02 3.46
N TYR A 166 -14.45 1.18 2.95
CA TYR A 166 -13.26 1.76 2.35
C TYR A 166 -13.21 3.22 2.79
N ASP A 167 -12.13 3.62 3.45
CA ASP A 167 -11.95 4.97 3.98
C ASP A 167 -11.20 5.81 2.95
N ASP A 168 -11.88 6.84 2.42
CA ASP A 168 -11.34 7.80 1.45
C ASP A 168 -10.59 8.94 2.17
#